data_a9903eafec63eb9efdff32c7235adff2
#
_entry.id   a9903eafec63eb9efdff32c7235adff2
#
_cell.length_a   1.000
_cell.length_b   1.000
_cell.length_c   1.000
_cell.angle_alpha   90.00
_cell.angle_beta   90.00
_cell.angle_gamma   90.00
#
_symmetry.space_group_name_H-M   'P 1'
#
loop_
_entity.id
_entity.type
_entity.pdbx_description
1 polymer ?
#
loop_
_entity_poly.entity_id
_entity_poly.type
_entity_poly.pdbx_seq_one_letter_code
_entity_poly.pdbx_strand_id
1 'polypeptide(L)'
;MPTFPVDLKTYLGGCARMEQQTFDLGEGLQVQNQTAGGHVIRSGGSARLWHGSLTLVALQHDKAREMHARLHVLRAAGASFYIGDMTHLGGTKTGQFMSIDAATGVFRLKGMTAGHIIKAGDYLAFDYSGRRAFHQFTVGGTVGATGEVGALEVVPPFRAGSAVVDRAVTVGAAKCRAVMVPGATRVGSSNRVATMGLTFDWIQTLRENP
;
A
#
# COMPACT_ATOMS: atom_id res chain seq x y z
N MET A 1 18.38 17.28 -0.39
CA MET A 1 17.75 16.00 -0.66
C MET A 1 16.37 16.01 -0.02
N PRO A 2 15.36 15.35 -0.59
CA PRO A 2 14.06 15.28 0.04
C PRO A 2 14.13 14.48 1.35
N THR A 3 13.26 14.85 2.30
CA THR A 3 13.07 14.08 3.54
C THR A 3 12.16 12.88 3.22
N PHE A 4 12.57 11.67 3.58
CA PHE A 4 11.79 10.46 3.37
C PHE A 4 10.96 10.10 4.61
N PRO A 5 9.80 9.44 4.42
CA PRO A 5 9.17 9.03 3.16
C PRO A 5 8.51 10.20 2.40
N VAL A 6 8.60 10.21 1.08
CA VAL A 6 7.90 11.18 0.22
C VAL A 6 6.56 10.59 -0.27
N ASP A 7 5.58 11.45 -0.56
CA ASP A 7 4.38 11.01 -1.30
C ASP A 7 4.74 10.83 -2.78
N LEU A 8 4.61 9.61 -3.30
CA LEU A 8 5.05 9.27 -4.65
C LEU A 8 4.38 10.14 -5.71
N LYS A 9 3.07 10.33 -5.62
CA LYS A 9 2.30 11.11 -6.60
C LYS A 9 2.77 12.57 -6.63
N THR A 10 2.97 13.16 -5.46
CA THR A 10 3.46 14.54 -5.33
C THR A 10 4.92 14.66 -5.75
N TYR A 11 5.76 13.70 -5.35
CA TYR A 11 7.18 13.71 -5.64
C TYR A 11 7.49 13.56 -7.13
N LEU A 12 6.79 12.68 -7.84
CA LEU A 12 6.92 12.54 -9.28
C LEU A 12 6.35 13.76 -10.02
N GLY A 13 5.54 14.57 -9.34
CA GLY A 13 4.97 15.80 -9.88
C GLY A 13 3.83 15.54 -10.88
N GLY A 14 3.10 16.59 -11.25
CA GLY A 14 2.02 16.50 -12.24
C GLY A 14 2.46 16.04 -13.65
N CYS A 15 3.75 15.79 -13.84
CA CYS A 15 4.33 15.27 -15.10
C CYS A 15 4.18 13.76 -15.24
N ALA A 16 3.99 13.04 -14.13
CA ALA A 16 3.86 11.58 -14.16
C ALA A 16 2.39 11.18 -14.16
N ARG A 17 1.82 11.08 -15.33
CA ARG A 17 0.58 10.32 -15.48
C ARG A 17 0.95 8.84 -15.45
N MET A 18 0.28 8.12 -14.55
CA MET A 18 0.44 6.69 -14.44
C MET A 18 -0.49 6.02 -15.45
N GLU A 19 0.04 5.10 -16.22
CA GLU A 19 -0.69 4.35 -17.25
C GLU A 19 -1.27 3.08 -16.67
N GLN A 20 -0.45 2.37 -15.91
CA GLN A 20 -0.81 1.08 -15.33
C GLN A 20 -0.20 0.95 -13.94
N GLN A 21 -0.96 0.39 -13.04
CA GLN A 21 -0.51 -0.02 -11.71
C GLN A 21 -0.97 -1.45 -11.43
N THR A 22 -0.06 -2.28 -10.92
CA THR A 22 -0.43 -3.50 -10.21
C THR A 22 -0.29 -3.25 -8.71
N PHE A 23 -1.22 -3.81 -7.95
CA PHE A 23 -1.26 -3.63 -6.50
C PHE A 23 -1.76 -4.94 -5.89
N ASP A 24 -0.86 -5.74 -5.33
CA ASP A 24 -1.18 -7.07 -4.86
C ASP A 24 -0.55 -7.36 -3.49
N LEU A 25 -1.16 -8.30 -2.76
CA LEU A 25 -0.67 -8.75 -1.47
C LEU A 25 0.11 -10.06 -1.64
N GLY A 26 1.39 -10.03 -1.34
CA GLY A 26 2.25 -11.21 -1.39
C GLY A 26 1.69 -12.35 -0.52
N GLU A 27 1.81 -13.56 -1.00
CA GLU A 27 1.27 -14.74 -0.30
C GLU A 27 1.97 -15.01 1.04
N GLY A 28 3.27 -14.67 1.14
CA GLY A 28 4.06 -14.93 2.34
C GLY A 28 4.23 -16.42 2.66
N LEU A 29 3.84 -17.27 1.71
CA LEU A 29 3.87 -18.74 1.81
C LEU A 29 4.97 -19.30 0.92
N GLN A 30 5.63 -20.33 1.40
CA GLN A 30 6.51 -21.17 0.60
C GLN A 30 5.91 -22.55 0.47
N VAL A 31 5.79 -23.05 -0.76
CA VAL A 31 5.47 -24.46 -1.01
C VAL A 31 6.75 -25.25 -0.77
N GLN A 32 6.77 -26.06 0.28
CA GLN A 32 7.95 -26.83 0.64
C GLN A 32 7.99 -28.19 -0.05
N ASN A 33 6.86 -28.84 -0.18
CA ASN A 33 6.79 -30.16 -0.79
C ASN A 33 5.35 -30.53 -1.18
N GLN A 34 5.25 -31.54 -2.06
CA GLN A 34 3.98 -32.17 -2.39
C GLN A 34 4.09 -33.66 -2.04
N THR A 35 3.16 -34.17 -1.24
CA THR A 35 3.14 -35.62 -0.92
C THR A 35 2.63 -36.43 -2.09
N ALA A 36 2.97 -37.70 -2.13
CA ALA A 36 2.47 -38.63 -3.15
C ALA A 36 0.93 -38.75 -3.20
N GLY A 37 0.25 -38.41 -2.10
CA GLY A 37 -1.22 -38.29 -2.02
C GLY A 37 -1.79 -36.95 -2.49
N GLY A 38 -0.98 -36.08 -3.10
CA GLY A 38 -1.45 -34.78 -3.64
C GLY A 38 -1.60 -33.67 -2.61
N HIS A 39 -1.24 -33.87 -1.34
CA HIS A 39 -1.25 -32.81 -0.34
C HIS A 39 -0.07 -31.85 -0.54
N VAL A 40 -0.36 -30.54 -0.61
CA VAL A 40 0.66 -29.50 -0.71
C VAL A 40 0.99 -28.99 0.69
N ILE A 41 2.24 -29.17 1.10
CA ILE A 41 2.74 -28.65 2.38
C ILE A 41 3.18 -27.20 2.15
N ARG A 42 2.51 -26.28 2.82
CA ARG A 42 2.83 -24.84 2.78
C ARG A 42 3.38 -24.40 4.13
N SER A 43 4.45 -23.65 4.12
CA SER A 43 5.02 -23.04 5.32
C SER A 43 4.89 -21.52 5.20
N GLY A 44 4.26 -20.89 6.18
CA GLY A 44 4.17 -19.44 6.30
C GLY A 44 5.35 -18.92 7.13
N GLY A 45 6.42 -18.48 6.46
CA GLY A 45 7.62 -17.99 7.16
C GLY A 45 7.88 -16.50 7.01
N SER A 46 7.19 -15.81 6.10
CA SER A 46 7.42 -14.40 5.84
C SER A 46 6.18 -13.54 6.06
N ALA A 47 6.43 -12.28 6.36
CA ALA A 47 5.34 -11.30 6.40
C ALA A 47 4.71 -11.15 5.02
N ARG A 48 3.39 -11.16 4.96
CA ARG A 48 2.67 -10.77 3.75
C ARG A 48 2.82 -9.27 3.54
N LEU A 49 3.51 -8.89 2.49
CA LEU A 49 3.77 -7.50 2.13
C LEU A 49 3.07 -7.16 0.82
N TRP A 50 2.57 -5.96 0.73
CA TRP A 50 2.04 -5.41 -0.51
C TRP A 50 3.17 -5.14 -1.49
N HIS A 51 2.94 -5.42 -2.76
CA HIS A 51 3.90 -5.19 -3.84
C HIS A 51 3.17 -4.88 -5.13
N GLY A 52 3.89 -4.40 -6.09
CA GLY A 52 3.34 -4.15 -7.40
C GLY A 52 4.32 -3.47 -8.34
N SER A 53 3.82 -3.13 -9.50
CA SER A 53 4.53 -2.38 -10.51
C SER A 53 3.80 -1.10 -10.87
N LEU A 54 4.54 -0.11 -11.34
CA LEU A 54 4.00 1.14 -11.84
C LEU A 54 4.60 1.46 -13.19
N THR A 55 3.75 1.65 -14.19
CA THR A 55 4.12 2.09 -15.53
C THR A 55 3.65 3.53 -15.76
N LEU A 56 4.53 4.36 -16.26
CA LEU A 56 4.24 5.75 -16.58
C LEU A 56 3.83 5.90 -18.05
N VAL A 57 2.87 6.78 -18.30
CA VAL A 57 2.47 7.18 -19.66
C VAL A 57 3.67 7.72 -20.43
N ALA A 58 3.62 7.65 -21.75
CA ALA A 58 4.63 8.26 -22.63
C ALA A 58 4.91 9.71 -22.24
N LEU A 59 6.18 10.04 -22.06
CA LEU A 59 6.65 11.33 -21.62
C LEU A 59 7.47 12.00 -22.72
N GLN A 60 7.37 13.32 -22.88
CA GLN A 60 8.32 14.09 -23.64
C GLN A 60 9.74 13.89 -23.07
N HIS A 61 10.76 13.93 -23.91
CA HIS A 61 12.13 13.59 -23.53
C HIS A 61 12.67 14.37 -22.32
N ASP A 62 12.37 15.66 -22.22
CA ASP A 62 12.80 16.47 -21.07
C ASP A 62 12.12 16.02 -19.78
N LYS A 63 10.82 15.72 -19.84
CA LYS A 63 10.07 15.19 -18.70
C LYS A 63 10.51 13.78 -18.33
N ALA A 64 10.88 12.96 -19.31
CA ALA A 64 11.44 11.63 -19.04
C ALA A 64 12.80 11.73 -18.33
N ARG A 65 13.69 12.65 -18.74
CA ARG A 65 14.97 12.89 -18.06
C ARG A 65 14.79 13.37 -16.62
N GLU A 66 13.86 14.31 -16.39
CA GLU A 66 13.50 14.76 -15.05
C GLU A 66 12.99 13.59 -14.20
N MET A 67 12.12 12.75 -14.76
CA MET A 67 11.58 11.59 -14.09
C MET A 67 12.66 10.58 -13.72
N HIS A 68 13.58 10.29 -14.63
CA HIS A 68 14.73 9.41 -14.36
C HIS A 68 15.58 9.94 -13.20
N ALA A 69 15.87 11.24 -13.17
CA ALA A 69 16.61 11.84 -12.08
C ALA A 69 15.90 11.65 -10.72
N ARG A 70 14.59 11.85 -10.68
CA ARG A 70 13.78 11.61 -9.48
C ARG A 70 13.76 10.14 -9.05
N LEU A 71 13.64 9.21 -10.01
CA LEU A 71 13.72 7.77 -9.72
C LEU A 71 15.10 7.35 -9.21
N HIS A 72 16.19 7.95 -9.70
CA HIS A 72 17.53 7.69 -9.16
C HIS A 72 17.63 8.06 -7.68
N VAL A 73 16.98 9.16 -7.25
CA VAL A 73 16.93 9.53 -5.82
C VAL A 73 16.12 8.49 -5.01
N LEU A 74 15.00 7.99 -5.55
CA LEU A 74 14.20 6.95 -4.88
C LEU A 74 14.89 5.57 -4.81
N ARG A 75 15.92 5.35 -5.64
CA ARG A 75 16.73 4.12 -5.61
C ARG A 75 17.84 4.15 -4.57
N ALA A 76 18.09 5.30 -3.96
CA ALA A 76 19.11 5.44 -2.93
C ALA A 76 18.80 4.61 -1.68
N ALA A 77 19.82 4.13 -1.00
CA ALA A 77 19.67 3.40 0.26
C ALA A 77 18.93 4.28 1.29
N GLY A 78 17.89 3.73 1.89
CA GLY A 78 17.05 4.44 2.87
C GLY A 78 15.92 5.28 2.27
N ALA A 79 15.87 5.46 0.96
CA ALA A 79 14.74 6.11 0.32
C ALA A 79 13.45 5.27 0.47
N SER A 80 12.34 5.94 0.73
CA SER A 80 11.03 5.31 0.81
C SER A 80 9.95 6.30 0.40
N PHE A 81 8.78 5.78 0.02
CA PHE A 81 7.69 6.63 -0.44
C PHE A 81 6.33 6.05 -0.01
N TYR A 82 5.32 6.90 0.02
CA TYR A 82 3.93 6.49 0.17
C TYR A 82 3.30 6.25 -1.19
N ILE A 83 2.69 5.07 -1.35
CA ILE A 83 1.94 4.66 -2.53
C ILE A 83 0.59 4.09 -2.10
N GLY A 84 -0.46 4.41 -2.83
CA GLY A 84 -1.79 3.85 -2.67
C GLY A 84 -2.29 3.29 -4.00
N ASP A 85 -3.37 2.55 -3.93
CA ASP A 85 -4.06 2.07 -5.12
C ASP A 85 -4.72 3.25 -5.85
N MET A 86 -4.33 3.45 -7.09
CA MET A 86 -4.82 4.56 -7.92
C MET A 86 -6.19 4.29 -8.52
N THR A 87 -6.57 3.04 -8.59
CA THR A 87 -7.92 2.64 -9.05
C THR A 87 -8.98 2.95 -8.00
N HIS A 88 -8.54 3.14 -6.74
CA HIS A 88 -9.44 3.50 -5.65
C HIS A 88 -9.76 5.01 -5.68
N LEU A 89 -10.88 5.36 -6.31
CA LEU A 89 -11.35 6.74 -6.48
C LEU A 89 -12.04 7.32 -5.23
N GLY A 90 -12.18 6.54 -4.18
CA GLY A 90 -12.77 6.96 -2.91
C GLY A 90 -11.91 8.01 -2.19
N GLY A 91 -12.56 8.94 -1.50
CA GLY A 91 -11.86 9.88 -0.63
C GLY A 91 -11.27 9.21 0.61
N THR A 92 -10.27 9.83 1.18
CA THR A 92 -9.70 9.42 2.48
C THR A 92 -10.62 9.86 3.61
N LYS A 93 -10.91 8.94 4.53
CA LYS A 93 -11.63 9.21 5.79
C LYS A 93 -10.72 8.85 6.96
N THR A 94 -10.89 9.57 8.05
CA THR A 94 -10.18 9.32 9.30
C THR A 94 -11.14 8.78 10.35
N GLY A 95 -10.64 7.93 11.22
CA GLY A 95 -11.35 7.37 12.37
C GLY A 95 -10.36 6.90 13.42
N GLN A 96 -10.83 6.17 14.40
CA GLN A 96 -10.02 5.56 15.44
C GLN A 96 -10.50 4.13 15.72
N PHE A 97 -9.60 3.26 16.16
CA PHE A 97 -10.00 1.96 16.68
C PHE A 97 -10.84 2.14 17.94
N MET A 98 -12.02 1.53 17.96
CA MET A 98 -12.91 1.49 19.13
C MET A 98 -12.67 0.24 19.97
N SER A 99 -12.59 -0.90 19.31
CA SER A 99 -12.28 -2.19 19.92
C SER A 99 -11.66 -3.13 18.90
N ILE A 100 -10.85 -4.07 19.38
CA ILE A 100 -10.17 -5.06 18.57
C ILE A 100 -10.26 -6.39 19.31
N ASP A 101 -10.82 -7.39 18.67
CA ASP A 101 -10.81 -8.76 19.16
C ASP A 101 -9.57 -9.47 18.60
N ALA A 102 -8.61 -9.71 19.46
CA ALA A 102 -7.35 -10.35 19.07
C ALA A 102 -7.53 -11.84 18.67
N ALA A 103 -8.59 -12.49 19.12
CA ALA A 103 -8.82 -13.90 18.84
C ALA A 103 -9.44 -14.11 17.44
N THR A 104 -10.37 -13.24 17.07
CA THR A 104 -11.09 -13.35 15.78
C THR A 104 -10.53 -12.41 14.70
N GLY A 105 -9.78 -11.37 15.09
CA GLY A 105 -9.32 -10.32 14.19
C GLY A 105 -10.40 -9.30 13.80
N VAL A 106 -11.61 -9.45 14.36
CA VAL A 106 -12.73 -8.52 14.14
C VAL A 106 -12.51 -7.24 14.94
N PHE A 107 -12.81 -6.11 14.35
CA PHE A 107 -12.62 -4.81 15.02
C PHE A 107 -13.76 -3.84 14.71
N ARG A 108 -13.78 -2.75 15.48
CA ARG A 108 -14.72 -1.65 15.34
C ARG A 108 -13.98 -0.34 15.24
N LEU A 109 -14.53 0.59 14.45
CA LEU A 109 -14.04 1.95 14.33
C LEU A 109 -15.05 2.96 14.88
N LYS A 110 -14.55 4.09 15.37
CA LYS A 110 -15.33 5.25 15.83
C LYS A 110 -14.79 6.57 15.23
N GLY A 111 -15.54 7.63 15.38
CA GLY A 111 -15.15 8.98 14.94
C GLY A 111 -15.17 9.15 13.42
N MET A 112 -15.90 8.29 12.71
CA MET A 112 -16.07 8.39 11.27
C MET A 112 -17.31 9.21 10.90
N THR A 113 -17.37 9.68 9.67
CA THR A 113 -18.55 10.38 9.14
C THR A 113 -19.74 9.43 9.07
N ALA A 114 -20.85 9.79 9.70
CA ALA A 114 -22.10 9.01 9.65
C ALA A 114 -22.55 8.80 8.19
N GLY A 115 -23.09 7.61 7.91
CA GLY A 115 -23.54 7.21 6.58
C GLY A 115 -22.41 6.84 5.59
N HIS A 116 -21.14 6.94 5.99
CA HIS A 116 -20.04 6.46 5.14
C HIS A 116 -20.08 4.94 5.04
N ILE A 117 -19.90 4.42 3.83
CA ILE A 117 -19.89 2.97 3.55
C ILE A 117 -18.44 2.56 3.32
N ILE A 118 -17.95 1.64 4.15
CA ILE A 118 -16.69 0.92 3.95
C ILE A 118 -17.02 -0.34 3.17
N LYS A 119 -16.39 -0.56 2.04
CA LYS A 119 -16.60 -1.73 1.19
C LYS A 119 -15.48 -2.74 1.36
N ALA A 120 -15.78 -4.01 1.13
CA ALA A 120 -14.73 -4.99 0.88
C ALA A 120 -13.89 -4.53 -0.33
N GLY A 121 -12.57 -4.57 -0.18
CA GLY A 121 -11.64 -3.99 -1.17
C GLY A 121 -11.11 -2.61 -0.82
N ASP A 122 -11.77 -1.84 0.05
CA ASP A 122 -11.22 -0.59 0.58
C ASP A 122 -9.96 -0.84 1.41
N TYR A 123 -9.18 0.20 1.64
CA TYR A 123 -7.92 0.09 2.37
C TYR A 123 -7.97 0.78 3.73
N LEU A 124 -7.21 0.23 4.68
CA LEU A 124 -6.98 0.76 6.01
C LEU A 124 -5.48 0.98 6.20
N ALA A 125 -5.08 2.14 6.68
CA ALA A 125 -3.72 2.40 7.10
C ALA A 125 -3.67 3.09 8.45
N PHE A 126 -2.63 2.79 9.23
CA PHE A 126 -2.34 3.48 10.49
C PHE A 126 -0.85 3.38 10.83
N ASP A 127 -0.39 4.32 11.63
CA ASP A 127 1.00 4.35 12.05
C ASP A 127 1.16 3.75 13.45
N TYR A 128 2.21 2.92 13.65
CA TYR A 128 2.55 2.31 14.94
C TYR A 128 4.05 2.15 15.08
N SER A 129 4.60 2.56 16.21
CA SER A 129 6.04 2.40 16.52
C SER A 129 6.96 2.79 15.36
N GLY A 130 6.73 3.96 14.73
CA GLY A 130 7.50 4.43 13.57
C GLY A 130 7.27 3.69 12.26
N ARG A 131 6.37 2.73 12.23
CA ARG A 131 6.02 1.89 11.07
C ARG A 131 4.63 2.24 10.58
N ARG A 132 4.35 1.93 9.31
CA ARG A 132 3.02 2.08 8.75
C ARG A 132 2.41 0.74 8.40
N ALA A 133 1.30 0.40 9.05
CA ALA A 133 0.45 -0.73 8.71
C ALA A 133 -0.43 -0.38 7.50
N PHE A 134 -0.70 -1.39 6.68
CA PHE A 134 -1.57 -1.25 5.53
C PHE A 134 -2.31 -2.57 5.30
N HIS A 135 -3.63 -2.49 5.24
CA HIS A 135 -4.54 -3.62 5.18
C HIS A 135 -5.66 -3.34 4.18
N GLN A 136 -6.28 -4.38 3.67
CA GLN A 136 -7.47 -4.30 2.84
C GLN A 136 -8.64 -4.90 3.59
N PHE A 137 -9.81 -4.25 3.54
CA PHE A 137 -11.03 -4.78 4.14
C PHE A 137 -11.52 -6.00 3.38
N THR A 138 -11.76 -7.08 4.10
CA THR A 138 -12.47 -8.29 3.61
C THR A 138 -13.94 -8.22 3.95
N VAL A 139 -14.28 -7.62 5.09
CA VAL A 139 -15.65 -7.34 5.50
C VAL A 139 -15.79 -5.84 5.78
N GLY A 140 -16.71 -5.21 5.08
CA GLY A 140 -17.03 -3.79 5.24
C GLY A 140 -18.28 -3.57 6.10
N GLY A 141 -18.72 -2.31 6.20
CA GLY A 141 -19.90 -1.94 6.95
C GLY A 141 -20.31 -0.50 6.72
N THR A 142 -21.50 -0.13 7.16
CA THR A 142 -22.00 1.25 7.10
C THR A 142 -21.82 1.93 8.45
N VAL A 143 -21.25 3.11 8.44
CA VAL A 143 -21.05 3.93 9.66
C VAL A 143 -22.40 4.41 10.15
N GLY A 144 -22.74 4.07 11.39
CA GLY A 144 -23.98 4.48 12.06
C GLY A 144 -24.03 5.98 12.35
N ALA A 145 -25.18 6.42 12.85
CA ALA A 145 -25.41 7.85 13.22
C ALA A 145 -24.45 8.35 14.31
N THR A 146 -23.93 7.45 15.16
CA THR A 146 -22.94 7.78 16.20
C THR A 146 -21.49 7.89 15.67
N GLY A 147 -21.28 7.67 14.37
CA GLY A 147 -19.94 7.66 13.80
C GLY A 147 -19.19 6.35 14.05
N GLU A 148 -19.89 5.29 14.42
CA GLU A 148 -19.32 3.98 14.70
C GLU A 148 -19.66 2.97 13.61
N VAL A 149 -18.75 2.03 13.37
CA VAL A 149 -18.95 0.87 12.51
C VAL A 149 -18.27 -0.34 13.14
N GLY A 150 -18.92 -1.50 13.07
CA GLY A 150 -18.45 -2.73 13.70
C GLY A 150 -18.43 -3.91 12.77
N ALA A 151 -17.92 -5.03 13.30
CA ALA A 151 -17.78 -6.29 12.59
C ALA A 151 -16.93 -6.18 11.30
N LEU A 152 -15.84 -5.40 11.36
CA LEU A 152 -14.91 -5.21 10.25
C LEU A 152 -13.78 -6.24 10.33
N GLU A 153 -13.35 -6.71 9.16
CA GLU A 153 -12.22 -7.63 9.04
C GLU A 153 -11.26 -7.13 7.94
N VAL A 154 -9.98 -7.45 8.07
CA VAL A 154 -8.94 -7.04 7.12
C VAL A 154 -7.92 -8.13 6.82
N VAL A 155 -7.27 -8.00 5.68
CA VAL A 155 -6.13 -8.80 5.24
C VAL A 155 -4.93 -7.90 4.89
N PRO A 156 -3.70 -8.26 5.25
CA PRO A 156 -3.30 -9.30 6.21
C PRO A 156 -3.84 -9.00 7.62
N PRO A 157 -3.92 -9.97 8.52
CA PRO A 157 -4.35 -9.73 9.91
C PRO A 157 -3.40 -8.76 10.61
N PHE A 158 -3.91 -8.10 11.65
CA PHE A 158 -3.08 -7.19 12.45
C PHE A 158 -1.93 -7.93 13.12
N ARG A 159 -0.76 -7.31 13.11
CA ARG A 159 0.37 -7.80 13.92
C ARG A 159 0.09 -7.56 15.39
N ALA A 160 0.55 -8.47 16.24
CA ALA A 160 0.41 -8.33 17.67
C ALA A 160 0.92 -6.95 18.15
N GLY A 161 0.10 -6.24 18.91
CA GLY A 161 0.40 -4.91 19.45
C GLY A 161 0.39 -3.75 18.42
N SER A 162 0.15 -4.02 17.14
CA SER A 162 0.10 -2.93 16.14
C SER A 162 -1.19 -2.13 16.21
N ALA A 163 -2.33 -2.80 16.30
CA ALA A 163 -3.63 -2.17 16.44
C ALA A 163 -3.96 -2.00 17.94
N VAL A 164 -4.24 -0.77 18.34
CA VAL A 164 -4.53 -0.39 19.73
C VAL A 164 -5.73 0.54 19.73
N VAL A 165 -6.59 0.43 20.74
CA VAL A 165 -7.76 1.31 20.93
C VAL A 165 -7.31 2.78 20.93
N ASP A 166 -8.16 3.64 20.38
CA ASP A 166 -7.94 5.09 20.19
C ASP A 166 -6.84 5.48 19.18
N ARG A 167 -6.16 4.51 18.57
CA ARG A 167 -5.21 4.81 17.50
C ARG A 167 -5.95 5.33 16.27
N ALA A 168 -5.44 6.44 15.73
CA ALA A 168 -5.97 7.02 14.51
C ALA A 168 -5.73 6.11 13.30
N VAL A 169 -6.74 5.99 12.46
CA VAL A 169 -6.70 5.20 11.21
C VAL A 169 -7.13 6.06 10.03
N THR A 170 -6.65 5.69 8.87
CA THR A 170 -7.04 6.24 7.57
C THR A 170 -7.74 5.15 6.78
N VAL A 171 -8.95 5.43 6.30
CA VAL A 171 -9.80 4.47 5.55
C VAL A 171 -10.06 5.00 4.16
N GLY A 172 -10.21 4.11 3.18
CA GLY A 172 -10.48 4.43 1.78
C GLY A 172 -9.19 4.52 0.97
N ALA A 173 -8.87 5.69 0.41
CA ALA A 173 -7.64 5.91 -0.36
C ALA A 173 -6.39 5.99 0.55
N ALA A 174 -6.20 4.98 1.38
CA ALA A 174 -5.05 4.84 2.25
C ALA A 174 -3.77 4.53 1.43
N LYS A 175 -2.61 4.81 2.02
CA LYS A 175 -1.31 4.59 1.37
C LYS A 175 -0.43 3.73 2.24
N CYS A 176 0.30 2.79 1.63
CA CYS A 176 1.38 2.05 2.29
C CYS A 176 2.72 2.77 2.09
N ARG A 177 3.66 2.47 2.99
CA ARG A 177 5.06 2.87 2.81
C ARG A 177 5.79 1.80 2.03
N ALA A 178 6.46 2.18 0.94
CA ALA A 178 7.11 1.28 0.01
C ALA A 178 8.54 1.73 -0.31
N VAL A 179 9.31 0.81 -0.85
CA VAL A 179 10.63 1.02 -1.42
C VAL A 179 10.67 0.46 -2.84
N MET A 180 11.54 0.98 -3.68
CA MET A 180 11.75 0.41 -5.01
C MET A 180 12.48 -0.92 -4.91
N VAL A 181 12.07 -1.89 -5.73
CA VAL A 181 12.77 -3.17 -5.84
C VAL A 181 14.08 -2.95 -6.62
N PRO A 182 15.24 -3.30 -6.06
CA PRO A 182 16.52 -3.16 -6.76
C PRO A 182 16.53 -3.96 -8.08
N GLY A 183 17.04 -3.34 -9.15
CA GLY A 183 17.14 -3.98 -10.46
C GLY A 183 15.84 -4.08 -11.27
N ALA A 184 14.70 -3.78 -10.70
CA ALA A 184 13.40 -3.90 -11.37
C ALA A 184 12.91 -2.62 -12.07
N THR A 185 13.79 -1.63 -12.25
CA THR A 185 13.45 -0.40 -12.99
C THR A 185 13.80 -0.54 -14.46
N ARG A 186 12.81 -0.34 -15.32
CA ARG A 186 12.98 -0.26 -16.77
C ARG A 186 12.92 1.20 -17.20
N VAL A 187 13.97 1.65 -17.87
CA VAL A 187 14.15 3.06 -18.26
C VAL A 187 13.21 3.47 -19.40
N GLY A 188 12.55 2.50 -20.02
CA GLY A 188 11.73 2.73 -21.20
C GLY A 188 12.55 2.85 -22.48
N SER A 189 11.87 2.97 -23.61
CA SER A 189 12.44 3.18 -24.93
C SER A 189 12.07 4.58 -25.44
N SER A 190 13.02 5.23 -26.12
CA SER A 190 12.80 6.56 -26.69
C SER A 190 12.67 6.44 -28.22
N ASN A 191 11.64 7.07 -28.75
CA ASN A 191 11.49 7.30 -30.19
C ASN A 191 11.70 8.79 -30.50
N ARG A 192 11.42 9.24 -31.74
CA ARG A 192 11.62 10.64 -32.16
C ARG A 192 10.76 11.64 -31.34
N VAL A 193 9.66 11.21 -30.75
CA VAL A 193 8.64 12.09 -30.14
C VAL A 193 8.61 11.98 -28.62
N ALA A 194 8.74 10.76 -28.06
CA ALA A 194 8.52 10.51 -26.66
C ALA A 194 9.35 9.33 -26.14
N THR A 195 9.46 9.25 -24.81
CA THR A 195 9.96 8.08 -24.08
C THR A 195 8.77 7.33 -23.50
N MET A 196 8.67 6.02 -23.75
CA MET A 196 7.57 5.15 -23.36
C MET A 196 8.07 3.95 -22.55
N GLY A 197 7.19 3.37 -21.74
CA GLY A 197 7.46 2.13 -21.02
C GLY A 197 8.41 2.30 -19.83
N LEU A 198 8.46 3.47 -19.21
CA LEU A 198 9.13 3.67 -17.93
C LEU A 198 8.35 2.93 -16.85
N THR A 199 8.93 1.87 -16.30
CA THR A 199 8.29 1.01 -15.31
C THR A 199 9.24 0.76 -14.15
N PHE A 200 8.70 0.63 -12.94
CA PHE A 200 9.44 0.17 -11.77
C PHE A 200 8.54 -0.66 -10.85
N ASP A 201 9.14 -1.60 -10.16
CA ASP A 201 8.49 -2.42 -9.16
C ASP A 201 8.77 -1.87 -7.77
N TRP A 202 7.81 -2.08 -6.89
CA TRP A 202 7.86 -1.63 -5.51
C TRP A 202 7.37 -2.72 -4.55
N ILE A 203 7.84 -2.65 -3.32
CA ILE A 203 7.41 -3.53 -2.23
C ILE A 203 7.22 -2.71 -0.95
N GLN A 204 6.18 -3.07 -0.19
CA GLN A 204 5.93 -2.47 1.12
C GLN A 204 7.12 -2.68 2.06
N THR A 205 7.48 -1.64 2.80
CA THR A 205 8.46 -1.74 3.89
C THR A 205 7.79 -1.45 5.22
N LEU A 206 8.15 -2.26 6.23
CA LEU A 206 7.77 -2.08 7.62
C LEU A 206 8.95 -1.58 8.47
N ARG A 207 9.98 -1.05 7.82
CA ARG A 207 11.11 -0.44 8.52
C ARG A 207 10.63 0.79 9.29
N GLU A 208 11.15 0.98 10.49
CA GLU A 208 10.94 2.21 11.27
C GLU A 208 11.48 3.42 10.52
N ASN A 209 10.86 4.58 10.72
CA ASN A 209 11.49 5.83 10.32
C ASN A 209 12.75 6.05 11.18
N PRO A 210 13.89 6.39 10.57
CA PRO A 210 15.06 6.84 11.34
C PRO A 210 14.77 8.14 12.09
#